data_fab789f0c688d10b07e4b5e29120a6ab
#
_entry.id   fab789f0c688d10b07e4b5e29120a6ab
#
_cell.length_a   1.000
_cell.length_b   1.000
_cell.length_c   1.000
_cell.angle_alpha   90.00
_cell.angle_beta   90.00
_cell.angle_gamma   90.00
#
_symmetry.space_group_name_H-M   'P 1'
#
loop_
_entity.id
_entity.type
_entity.pdbx_description
1 polymer ?
#
loop_
_entity_poly.entity_id
_entity_poly.type
_entity_poly.pdbx_seq_one_letter_code
_entity_poly.pdbx_strand_id
1 'polypeptide(L)'
;MANRFGLTKFGRFGKSDSSIGFLRGRNLLSMPTTFHLLSDQLITMHKQKIHVNDVGVRDGFQIEKKLIPTETKILLIDALTATGLAKIEATSFVHAKFVPNMADAETVLRAITRREGVLITAITPNIKGMERAIAVHTAGGRIDEMNLFMSASETHNMANVKRSTSQSLADFAVMVPMAKAVGIKLNGCVSTSFGCPFEGSVPEHRAMMFAEKYLEIGFDGITFADTTGMANPVQVERMMTDAKRRFPDTEITLHFHNTRGMGLANVIAGIRAGITSYDSSIAGLGGCPFAPGATGNICTEDLVNMLDDMGVESGVDIDRLLAVAVKIPAIVGHEVPGQVMKAGKTMHLHPIPKKLYEA
;
A
#
# COMPACT_ATOMS: atom_id res chain seq x y z
N MET A 1 -22.20 -3.72 49.96
CA MET A 1 -22.31 -2.27 50.11
C MET A 1 -22.75 -1.69 48.78
N ALA A 2 -24.00 -1.23 48.76
CA ALA A 2 -24.63 -0.67 47.58
C ALA A 2 -24.37 0.83 47.49
N ASN A 3 -24.07 1.34 46.28
CA ASN A 3 -24.12 2.76 46.05
C ASN A 3 -24.99 3.08 44.85
N ARG A 4 -26.00 3.91 45.10
CA ARG A 4 -27.07 4.40 44.26
C ARG A 4 -26.55 5.44 43.25
N PHE A 5 -26.91 5.32 41.98
CA PHE A 5 -26.87 6.44 41.04
C PHE A 5 -28.29 7.02 40.86
N GLY A 6 -28.39 8.31 41.12
CA GLY A 6 -29.63 9.08 41.04
C GLY A 6 -30.01 9.41 39.59
N LEU A 7 -31.26 9.16 39.25
CA LEU A 7 -31.92 9.58 38.00
C LEU A 7 -32.41 11.04 38.17
N THR A 8 -31.88 11.96 37.40
CA THR A 8 -32.40 13.34 37.25
C THR A 8 -33.44 13.39 36.14
N LYS A 9 -34.60 13.95 36.47
CA LYS A 9 -35.80 14.10 35.65
C LYS A 9 -35.58 15.03 34.44
N PHE A 10 -36.01 14.60 33.27
CA PHE A 10 -36.14 15.46 32.08
C PHE A 10 -37.38 16.35 32.22
N GLY A 11 -37.19 17.65 32.05
CA GLY A 11 -38.24 18.67 32.02
C GLY A 11 -39.00 18.67 30.69
N ARG A 12 -40.31 18.94 30.77
CA ARG A 12 -41.23 19.08 29.64
C ARG A 12 -40.88 20.34 28.81
N PHE A 13 -40.75 20.19 27.50
CA PHE A 13 -40.73 21.29 26.56
C PHE A 13 -42.15 21.71 26.17
N GLY A 14 -42.44 23.01 26.34
CA GLY A 14 -43.70 23.63 25.98
C GLY A 14 -43.83 23.84 24.47
N LYS A 15 -45.10 23.81 24.03
CA LYS A 15 -45.54 24.16 22.68
C LYS A 15 -45.30 25.69 22.42
N SER A 16 -44.72 26.02 21.28
CA SER A 16 -44.70 27.39 20.79
C SER A 16 -45.20 27.45 19.34
N ASP A 17 -45.96 28.49 19.09
CA ASP A 17 -46.81 28.80 17.95
C ASP A 17 -46.10 28.93 16.61
N SER A 18 -46.87 28.56 15.59
CA SER A 18 -46.62 28.81 14.17
C SER A 18 -46.88 30.24 13.78
N SER A 19 -45.88 30.98 13.30
CA SER A 19 -46.07 32.13 12.39
C SER A 19 -44.91 32.21 11.39
N ILE A 20 -45.18 31.72 10.18
CA ILE A 20 -44.26 31.83 9.03
C ILE A 20 -44.42 33.25 8.47
N GLY A 21 -43.46 34.09 8.74
CA GLY A 21 -43.29 35.40 8.09
C GLY A 21 -42.45 35.26 6.80
N PHE A 22 -43.06 35.48 5.65
CA PHE A 22 -42.43 35.59 4.34
C PHE A 22 -41.57 36.86 4.28
N LEU A 23 -40.26 36.76 4.34
CA LEU A 23 -39.35 37.84 4.00
C LEU A 23 -38.77 37.58 2.60
N ARG A 24 -39.30 38.31 1.61
CA ARG A 24 -38.68 38.48 0.29
C ARG A 24 -37.44 39.35 0.39
N GLY A 25 -36.37 38.90 -0.22
CA GLY A 25 -35.30 39.71 -0.80
C GLY A 25 -34.24 40.21 0.17
N ARG A 26 -33.11 39.46 0.24
CA ARG A 26 -31.78 40.06 0.43
C ARG A 26 -30.72 39.19 -0.22
N ASN A 27 -29.98 39.79 -1.12
CA ASN A 27 -28.63 39.52 -1.64
C ASN A 27 -27.99 38.17 -1.27
N LEU A 28 -27.75 37.38 -2.30
CA LEU A 28 -26.70 36.33 -2.31
C LEU A 28 -25.35 36.99 -2.00
N LEU A 29 -25.04 37.12 -0.72
CA LEU A 29 -23.69 37.42 -0.26
C LEU A 29 -22.80 36.23 -0.58
N SER A 30 -21.70 36.54 -1.25
CA SER A 30 -20.58 35.70 -1.57
C SER A 30 -20.31 34.62 -0.47
N MET A 31 -20.48 33.35 -0.80
CA MET A 31 -19.98 32.26 0.03
C MET A 31 -18.47 32.40 0.20
N PRO A 32 -17.92 32.19 1.38
CA PRO A 32 -16.49 32.31 1.60
C PRO A 32 -15.72 31.35 0.71
N THR A 33 -14.62 31.84 0.17
CA THR A 33 -13.66 31.14 -0.76
C THR A 33 -13.26 29.74 -0.29
N THR A 34 -13.40 29.45 1.00
CA THR A 34 -13.13 28.14 1.62
C THR A 34 -14.07 27.02 1.16
N PHE A 35 -15.32 27.32 0.80
CA PHE A 35 -16.26 26.30 0.29
C PHE A 35 -15.94 25.89 -1.15
N HIS A 36 -15.42 26.78 -1.97
CA HIS A 36 -14.97 26.45 -3.32
C HIS A 36 -13.72 25.57 -3.31
N LEU A 37 -12.77 25.81 -2.42
CA LEU A 37 -11.55 25.00 -2.29
C LEU A 37 -11.84 23.54 -1.86
N LEU A 38 -12.83 23.32 -1.01
CA LEU A 38 -13.25 21.97 -0.59
C LEU A 38 -13.99 21.21 -1.71
N SER A 39 -14.82 21.91 -2.50
CA SER A 39 -15.49 21.32 -3.65
C SER A 39 -14.51 20.95 -4.75
N ASP A 40 -13.53 21.81 -5.02
CA ASP A 40 -12.51 21.57 -6.06
C ASP A 40 -11.57 20.43 -5.69
N GLN A 41 -11.20 20.26 -4.42
CA GLN A 41 -10.41 19.14 -3.95
C GLN A 41 -11.16 17.81 -4.05
N LEU A 42 -12.45 17.76 -3.68
CA LEU A 42 -13.30 16.58 -3.85
C LEU A 42 -13.49 16.21 -5.32
N ILE A 43 -13.69 17.20 -6.20
CA ILE A 43 -13.84 16.99 -7.64
C ILE A 43 -12.53 16.49 -8.27
N THR A 44 -11.38 16.93 -7.75
CA THR A 44 -10.07 16.50 -8.25
C THR A 44 -9.75 15.05 -7.87
N MET A 45 -10.17 14.60 -6.69
CA MET A 45 -10.00 13.22 -6.24
C MET A 45 -10.73 12.20 -7.16
N HIS A 46 -11.90 12.56 -7.70
CA HIS A 46 -12.71 11.69 -8.57
C HIS A 46 -12.15 11.56 -10.00
N LYS A 47 -11.19 12.39 -10.39
CA LYS A 47 -10.62 12.39 -11.76
C LYS A 47 -9.31 11.61 -11.90
N GLN A 48 -8.70 11.17 -10.80
CA GLN A 48 -7.44 10.46 -10.84
C GLN A 48 -7.67 8.95 -10.71
N LYS A 49 -7.15 8.19 -11.67
CA LYS A 49 -7.08 6.74 -11.54
C LYS A 49 -5.99 6.37 -10.54
N ILE A 50 -6.33 5.54 -9.56
CA ILE A 50 -5.39 5.02 -8.57
C ILE A 50 -4.88 3.65 -9.04
N HIS A 51 -3.56 3.51 -9.09
CA HIS A 51 -2.88 2.26 -9.39
C HIS A 51 -2.67 1.48 -8.09
N VAL A 52 -3.32 0.34 -7.99
CA VAL A 52 -3.18 -0.57 -6.85
C VAL A 52 -2.21 -1.68 -7.24
N ASN A 53 -1.14 -1.83 -6.45
CA ASN A 53 -0.12 -2.84 -6.62
C ASN A 53 -0.27 -3.89 -5.52
N ASP A 54 -0.03 -5.16 -5.82
CA ASP A 54 -0.03 -6.22 -4.81
C ASP A 54 1.37 -6.76 -4.56
N VAL A 55 1.80 -6.74 -3.30
CA VAL A 55 3.09 -7.28 -2.86
C VAL A 55 2.93 -8.56 -2.03
N GLY A 56 1.74 -9.12 -1.92
CA GLY A 56 1.41 -10.22 -1.00
C GLY A 56 2.18 -11.50 -1.27
N VAL A 57 2.40 -11.84 -2.54
CA VAL A 57 3.16 -13.05 -2.92
C VAL A 57 4.64 -12.95 -2.55
N ARG A 58 5.20 -11.73 -2.51
CA ARG A 58 6.57 -11.50 -2.09
C ARG A 58 6.63 -11.08 -0.62
N ASP A 59 6.12 -9.90 -0.27
CA ASP A 59 6.24 -9.32 1.07
C ASP A 59 5.43 -10.10 2.11
N GLY A 60 4.24 -10.54 1.68
CA GLY A 60 3.40 -11.42 2.48
C GLY A 60 4.08 -12.74 2.79
N PHE A 61 4.46 -13.47 1.77
CA PHE A 61 4.98 -14.83 1.95
C PHE A 61 6.41 -14.90 2.50
N GLN A 62 7.21 -13.83 2.39
CA GLN A 62 8.59 -13.88 2.87
C GLN A 62 8.71 -14.13 4.38
N ILE A 63 7.71 -13.76 5.18
CA ILE A 63 7.72 -13.92 6.63
C ILE A 63 6.98 -15.17 7.10
N GLU A 64 6.28 -15.86 6.20
CA GLU A 64 5.51 -17.04 6.54
C GLU A 64 6.43 -18.20 6.97
N LYS A 65 6.07 -18.83 8.10
CA LYS A 65 6.81 -20.00 8.62
C LYS A 65 6.60 -21.23 7.76
N LYS A 66 5.41 -21.36 7.18
CA LYS A 66 5.06 -22.45 6.26
C LYS A 66 5.69 -22.15 4.90
N LEU A 67 6.34 -23.15 4.32
CA LEU A 67 6.79 -23.07 2.94
C LEU A 67 5.58 -23.14 2.01
N ILE A 68 5.44 -22.11 1.19
CA ILE A 68 4.36 -22.04 0.20
C ILE A 68 4.86 -22.70 -1.09
N PRO A 69 4.15 -23.73 -1.60
CA PRO A 69 4.56 -24.42 -2.83
C PRO A 69 4.64 -23.47 -4.03
N THR A 70 5.60 -23.69 -4.91
CA THR A 70 5.84 -22.90 -6.12
C THR A 70 4.58 -22.81 -6.98
N GLU A 71 3.89 -23.93 -7.18
CA GLU A 71 2.64 -23.99 -7.96
C GLU A 71 1.54 -23.13 -7.36
N THR A 72 1.46 -23.06 -6.03
CA THR A 72 0.50 -22.21 -5.32
C THR A 72 0.78 -20.72 -5.59
N LYS A 73 2.06 -20.31 -5.58
CA LYS A 73 2.47 -18.94 -5.90
C LYS A 73 2.13 -18.58 -7.34
N ILE A 74 2.43 -19.47 -8.29
CA ILE A 74 2.13 -19.26 -9.71
C ILE A 74 0.62 -19.08 -9.91
N LEU A 75 -0.20 -20.00 -9.38
CA LEU A 75 -1.66 -19.92 -9.48
C LEU A 75 -2.22 -18.65 -8.83
N LEU A 76 -1.65 -18.22 -7.71
CA LEU A 76 -2.07 -16.99 -7.03
C LEU A 76 -1.71 -15.75 -7.85
N ILE A 77 -0.48 -15.66 -8.38
CA ILE A 77 -0.05 -14.55 -9.24
C ILE A 77 -0.94 -14.49 -10.47
N ASP A 78 -1.18 -15.62 -11.14
CA ASP A 78 -2.04 -15.69 -12.33
C ASP A 78 -3.49 -15.23 -12.02
N ALA A 79 -4.01 -15.60 -10.85
CA ALA A 79 -5.32 -15.14 -10.40
C ALA A 79 -5.33 -13.63 -10.12
N LEU A 80 -4.30 -13.09 -9.44
CA LEU A 80 -4.16 -11.67 -9.16
C LEU A 80 -3.99 -10.84 -10.44
N THR A 81 -3.24 -11.31 -11.45
CA THR A 81 -3.12 -10.61 -12.74
C THR A 81 -4.47 -10.45 -13.45
N ALA A 82 -5.45 -11.33 -13.16
CA ALA A 82 -6.78 -11.28 -13.75
C ALA A 82 -7.74 -10.29 -13.07
N THR A 83 -7.31 -9.63 -11.97
CA THR A 83 -8.17 -8.73 -11.20
C THR A 83 -8.13 -7.28 -11.63
N GLY A 84 -7.17 -6.87 -12.49
CA GLY A 84 -6.98 -5.47 -12.91
C GLY A 84 -5.98 -4.69 -12.06
N LEU A 85 -5.22 -5.35 -11.19
CA LEU A 85 -4.10 -4.75 -10.46
C LEU A 85 -3.05 -4.18 -11.43
N ALA A 86 -2.43 -3.05 -11.06
CA ALA A 86 -1.44 -2.39 -11.91
C ALA A 86 -0.09 -3.10 -11.91
N LYS A 87 0.38 -3.51 -10.72
CA LYS A 87 1.64 -4.23 -10.54
C LYS A 87 1.45 -5.41 -9.59
N ILE A 88 2.25 -6.47 -9.78
CA ILE A 88 2.37 -7.58 -8.82
C ILE A 88 3.84 -7.82 -8.55
N GLU A 89 4.24 -7.70 -7.29
CA GLU A 89 5.59 -8.07 -6.87
C GLU A 89 5.66 -9.58 -6.65
N ALA A 90 6.11 -10.28 -7.69
CA ALA A 90 5.99 -11.72 -7.79
C ALA A 90 6.98 -12.49 -6.91
N THR A 91 8.18 -11.92 -6.64
CA THR A 91 9.24 -12.64 -5.95
C THR A 91 10.39 -11.74 -5.49
N SER A 92 11.38 -12.35 -4.83
CA SER A 92 12.62 -11.70 -4.40
C SER A 92 13.84 -12.55 -4.77
N PHE A 93 14.91 -11.88 -5.20
CA PHE A 93 16.22 -12.49 -5.43
C PHE A 93 17.12 -12.45 -4.18
N VAL A 94 16.51 -12.42 -3.00
CA VAL A 94 17.22 -12.61 -1.73
C VAL A 94 17.83 -14.03 -1.66
N HIS A 95 18.85 -14.19 -0.83
CA HIS A 95 19.46 -15.50 -0.65
C HIS A 95 18.51 -16.47 0.08
N ALA A 96 18.25 -17.65 -0.51
CA ALA A 96 17.28 -18.66 -0.02
C ALA A 96 17.48 -19.08 1.45
N LYS A 97 18.71 -19.03 1.98
CA LYS A 97 18.98 -19.32 3.39
C LYS A 97 18.28 -18.33 4.34
N PHE A 98 18.10 -17.08 3.93
CA PHE A 98 17.47 -16.04 4.75
C PHE A 98 15.95 -15.98 4.56
N VAL A 99 15.49 -16.24 3.33
CA VAL A 99 14.07 -16.25 3.00
C VAL A 99 13.74 -17.49 2.14
N PRO A 100 13.51 -18.63 2.78
CA PRO A 100 13.27 -19.90 2.06
C PRO A 100 12.07 -19.86 1.11
N ASN A 101 11.03 -19.07 1.46
CA ASN A 101 9.85 -18.88 0.62
C ASN A 101 10.14 -18.18 -0.72
N MET A 102 11.33 -17.58 -0.90
CA MET A 102 11.74 -16.93 -2.15
C MET A 102 12.81 -17.73 -2.91
N ALA A 103 13.05 -18.97 -2.52
CA ALA A 103 14.10 -19.83 -3.14
C ALA A 103 13.79 -20.21 -4.59
N ASP A 104 12.53 -20.11 -5.01
CA ASP A 104 12.00 -20.53 -6.29
C ASP A 104 11.76 -19.36 -7.28
N ALA A 105 12.36 -18.21 -7.04
CA ALA A 105 12.15 -16.96 -7.77
C ALA A 105 12.21 -17.14 -9.30
N GLU A 106 13.24 -17.83 -9.79
CA GLU A 106 13.44 -18.06 -11.23
C GLU A 106 12.35 -18.96 -11.82
N THR A 107 11.91 -19.96 -11.07
CA THR A 107 10.86 -20.90 -11.49
C THR A 107 9.52 -20.19 -11.60
N VAL A 108 9.18 -19.39 -10.58
CA VAL A 108 7.95 -18.58 -10.56
C VAL A 108 7.91 -17.65 -11.78
N LEU A 109 8.95 -16.85 -12.00
CA LEU A 109 8.99 -15.87 -13.10
C LEU A 109 8.93 -16.50 -14.51
N ARG A 110 9.40 -17.73 -14.68
CA ARG A 110 9.29 -18.44 -15.97
C ARG A 110 7.92 -19.07 -16.21
N ALA A 111 7.19 -19.37 -15.13
CA ALA A 111 5.97 -20.15 -15.21
C ALA A 111 4.68 -19.32 -15.14
N ILE A 112 4.72 -18.09 -14.59
CA ILE A 112 3.54 -17.23 -14.50
C ILE A 112 3.04 -16.79 -15.86
N THR A 113 1.72 -16.69 -15.98
CA THR A 113 1.04 -16.20 -17.19
C THR A 113 1.14 -14.68 -17.26
N ARG A 114 1.74 -14.17 -18.36
CA ARG A 114 1.81 -12.73 -18.61
C ARG A 114 0.46 -12.20 -19.09
N ARG A 115 0.01 -11.11 -18.48
CA ARG A 115 -1.22 -10.41 -18.89
C ARG A 115 -0.89 -8.98 -19.27
N GLU A 116 -1.43 -8.53 -20.38
CA GLU A 116 -1.28 -7.14 -20.83
C GLU A 116 -1.88 -6.17 -19.79
N GLY A 117 -1.22 -5.04 -19.59
CA GLY A 117 -1.65 -4.01 -18.63
C GLY A 117 -1.25 -4.27 -17.19
N VAL A 118 -0.65 -5.43 -16.86
CA VAL A 118 -0.13 -5.74 -15.52
C VAL A 118 1.38 -5.87 -15.55
N LEU A 119 2.07 -5.08 -14.72
CA LEU A 119 3.52 -5.17 -14.58
C LEU A 119 3.90 -6.23 -13.55
N ILE A 120 4.87 -7.07 -13.90
CA ILE A 120 5.48 -8.02 -12.96
C ILE A 120 6.77 -7.42 -12.44
N THR A 121 6.82 -7.24 -11.12
CA THR A 121 7.97 -6.68 -10.43
C THR A 121 8.63 -7.74 -9.54
N ALA A 122 9.88 -7.49 -9.19
CA ALA A 122 10.63 -8.30 -8.25
C ALA A 122 11.56 -7.41 -7.43
N ILE A 123 12.03 -7.89 -6.30
CA ILE A 123 12.94 -7.15 -5.44
C ILE A 123 14.30 -7.85 -5.33
N THR A 124 15.38 -7.07 -5.23
CA THR A 124 16.71 -7.64 -4.96
C THR A 124 17.50 -6.76 -3.99
N PRO A 125 18.22 -7.38 -3.02
CA PRO A 125 19.01 -6.65 -2.03
C PRO A 125 20.43 -6.34 -2.45
N ASN A 126 20.95 -6.91 -3.55
CA ASN A 126 22.37 -6.83 -3.89
C ASN A 126 22.69 -7.22 -5.34
N ILE A 127 23.95 -6.99 -5.74
CA ILE A 127 24.46 -7.23 -7.10
C ILE A 127 24.24 -8.70 -7.54
N LYS A 128 24.51 -9.70 -6.68
CA LYS A 128 24.32 -11.11 -7.02
C LYS A 128 22.86 -11.45 -7.31
N GLY A 129 21.93 -10.84 -6.56
CA GLY A 129 20.51 -10.96 -6.85
C GLY A 129 20.13 -10.31 -8.18
N MET A 130 20.72 -9.16 -8.51
CA MET A 130 20.51 -8.51 -9.79
C MET A 130 21.02 -9.36 -10.96
N GLU A 131 22.20 -9.97 -10.84
CA GLU A 131 22.74 -10.89 -11.86
C GLU A 131 21.77 -12.06 -12.12
N ARG A 132 21.21 -12.67 -11.07
CA ARG A 132 20.18 -13.72 -11.18
C ARG A 132 18.90 -13.23 -11.85
N ALA A 133 18.45 -12.02 -11.49
CA ALA A 133 17.27 -11.38 -12.09
C ALA A 133 17.46 -11.14 -13.59
N ILE A 134 18.61 -10.62 -14.00
CA ILE A 134 18.97 -10.42 -15.40
C ILE A 134 19.02 -11.74 -16.16
N ALA A 135 19.63 -12.75 -15.58
CA ALA A 135 19.73 -14.09 -16.19
C ALA A 135 18.34 -14.71 -16.45
N VAL A 136 17.41 -14.59 -15.51
CA VAL A 136 16.04 -15.10 -15.72
C VAL A 136 15.26 -14.24 -16.70
N HIS A 137 15.41 -12.92 -16.65
CA HIS A 137 14.77 -11.99 -17.56
C HIS A 137 15.15 -12.26 -19.02
N THR A 138 16.44 -12.40 -19.31
CA THR A 138 16.97 -12.66 -20.66
C THR A 138 16.65 -14.07 -21.15
N ALA A 139 16.39 -15.01 -20.25
CA ALA A 139 15.95 -16.37 -20.56
C ALA A 139 14.42 -16.53 -20.69
N GLY A 140 13.67 -15.44 -20.83
CA GLY A 140 12.22 -15.43 -21.06
C GLY A 140 11.34 -15.28 -19.81
N GLY A 141 11.88 -15.31 -18.61
CA GLY A 141 11.18 -15.00 -17.35
C GLY A 141 11.11 -13.49 -17.12
N ARG A 142 10.54 -12.76 -18.04
CA ARG A 142 10.52 -11.28 -18.13
C ARG A 142 10.11 -10.61 -16.83
N ILE A 143 10.92 -9.66 -16.37
CA ILE A 143 10.66 -8.73 -15.27
C ILE A 143 10.47 -7.34 -15.88
N ASP A 144 9.38 -6.64 -15.54
CA ASP A 144 9.11 -5.30 -16.06
C ASP A 144 9.80 -4.22 -15.22
N GLU A 145 9.85 -4.43 -13.90
CA GLU A 145 10.47 -3.47 -12.97
C GLU A 145 11.16 -4.22 -11.82
N MET A 146 12.33 -3.76 -11.43
CA MET A 146 13.09 -4.28 -10.28
C MET A 146 13.09 -3.24 -9.16
N ASN A 147 12.65 -3.66 -7.98
CA ASN A 147 12.69 -2.87 -6.77
C ASN A 147 14.03 -3.02 -6.06
N LEU A 148 14.71 -1.90 -5.80
CA LEU A 148 15.88 -1.82 -4.91
C LEU A 148 15.48 -1.02 -3.69
N PHE A 149 15.97 -1.39 -2.51
CA PHE A 149 15.54 -0.76 -1.27
C PHE A 149 16.69 -0.50 -0.31
N MET A 150 16.61 0.63 0.36
CA MET A 150 17.39 0.94 1.56
C MET A 150 16.54 1.75 2.54
N SER A 151 17.00 1.84 3.79
CA SER A 151 16.27 2.58 4.81
C SER A 151 16.76 4.02 4.93
N ALA A 152 15.85 4.95 5.23
CA ALA A 152 16.21 6.31 5.63
C ALA A 152 16.93 6.35 6.99
N SER A 153 16.80 5.31 7.81
CA SER A 153 17.49 5.10 9.07
C SER A 153 18.76 4.25 8.87
N GLU A 154 19.90 4.74 9.30
CA GLU A 154 21.18 4.02 9.21
C GLU A 154 21.14 2.72 10.04
N THR A 155 20.59 2.80 11.25
CA THR A 155 20.46 1.65 12.16
C THR A 155 19.58 0.57 11.56
N HIS A 156 18.44 0.96 10.97
CA HIS A 156 17.54 0.00 10.32
C HIS A 156 18.17 -0.58 9.04
N ASN A 157 18.88 0.24 8.26
CA ASN A 157 19.57 -0.24 7.05
C ASN A 157 20.61 -1.30 7.42
N MET A 158 21.43 -1.03 8.45
CA MET A 158 22.42 -1.99 8.95
C MET A 158 21.75 -3.26 9.49
N ALA A 159 20.63 -3.15 10.19
CA ALA A 159 19.91 -4.32 10.72
C ALA A 159 19.32 -5.18 9.58
N ASN A 160 18.74 -4.54 8.57
CA ASN A 160 17.98 -5.20 7.50
C ASN A 160 18.89 -5.78 6.40
N VAL A 161 19.77 -4.97 5.83
CA VAL A 161 20.57 -5.36 4.65
C VAL A 161 22.07 -5.53 4.95
N LYS A 162 22.51 -5.31 6.18
CA LYS A 162 23.92 -5.38 6.61
C LYS A 162 24.83 -4.45 5.81
N ARG A 163 24.32 -3.26 5.47
CA ARG A 163 25.01 -2.21 4.74
C ARG A 163 24.77 -0.87 5.41
N SER A 164 25.73 0.03 5.34
CA SER A 164 25.47 1.45 5.57
C SER A 164 24.63 2.02 4.42
N THR A 165 23.98 3.16 4.64
CA THR A 165 23.23 3.81 3.57
C THR A 165 24.13 4.21 2.38
N SER A 166 25.36 4.65 2.66
CA SER A 166 26.35 4.97 1.62
C SER A 166 26.79 3.74 0.82
N GLN A 167 26.97 2.59 1.48
CA GLN A 167 27.28 1.34 0.78
C GLN A 167 26.10 0.87 -0.10
N SER A 168 24.85 1.02 0.38
CA SER A 168 23.67 0.70 -0.43
C SER A 168 23.59 1.55 -1.69
N LEU A 169 23.84 2.87 -1.59
CA LEU A 169 23.89 3.75 -2.77
C LEU A 169 25.00 3.38 -3.74
N ALA A 170 26.19 2.99 -3.24
CA ALA A 170 27.27 2.53 -4.08
C ALA A 170 26.93 1.23 -4.83
N ASP A 171 26.29 0.25 -4.14
CA ASP A 171 25.79 -0.95 -4.78
C ASP A 171 24.74 -0.63 -5.85
N PHE A 172 23.83 0.32 -5.62
CA PHE A 172 22.80 0.74 -6.58
C PHE A 172 23.39 1.40 -7.82
N ALA A 173 24.46 2.21 -7.68
CA ALA A 173 25.17 2.80 -8.80
C ALA A 173 25.75 1.75 -9.76
N VAL A 174 26.01 0.53 -9.26
CA VAL A 174 26.43 -0.62 -10.09
C VAL A 174 25.20 -1.34 -10.67
N MET A 175 24.16 -1.57 -9.86
CA MET A 175 23.01 -2.40 -10.24
C MET A 175 22.10 -1.73 -11.28
N VAL A 176 21.90 -0.40 -11.18
CA VAL A 176 21.00 0.34 -12.08
C VAL A 176 21.43 0.24 -13.56
N PRO A 177 22.67 0.53 -13.95
CA PRO A 177 23.08 0.37 -15.35
C PRO A 177 23.01 -1.09 -15.83
N MET A 178 23.26 -2.08 -14.96
CA MET A 178 23.12 -3.50 -15.32
C MET A 178 21.69 -3.84 -15.75
N ALA A 179 20.70 -3.42 -14.96
CA ALA A 179 19.27 -3.69 -15.25
C ALA A 179 18.79 -2.92 -16.49
N LYS A 180 19.17 -1.65 -16.61
CA LYS A 180 18.81 -0.82 -17.78
C LYS A 180 19.37 -1.34 -19.10
N ALA A 181 20.54 -1.93 -19.07
CA ALA A 181 21.17 -2.53 -20.26
C ALA A 181 20.32 -3.65 -20.89
N VAL A 182 19.43 -4.28 -20.12
CA VAL A 182 18.51 -5.33 -20.59
C VAL A 182 17.04 -4.88 -20.62
N GLY A 183 16.76 -3.58 -20.40
CA GLY A 183 15.44 -3.00 -20.50
C GLY A 183 14.53 -3.18 -19.26
N ILE A 184 15.09 -3.55 -18.10
CA ILE A 184 14.37 -3.61 -16.84
C ILE A 184 14.29 -2.20 -16.24
N LYS A 185 13.09 -1.73 -15.88
CA LYS A 185 12.90 -0.49 -15.12
C LYS A 185 13.31 -0.65 -13.67
N LEU A 186 13.67 0.44 -13.02
CA LEU A 186 14.11 0.47 -11.63
C LEU A 186 13.21 1.36 -10.78
N ASN A 187 12.71 0.80 -9.67
CA ASN A 187 12.05 1.58 -8.63
C ASN A 187 12.86 1.54 -7.34
N GLY A 188 13.12 2.71 -6.76
CA GLY A 188 13.91 2.87 -5.54
C GLY A 188 13.02 3.03 -4.32
N CYS A 189 13.04 2.06 -3.40
CA CYS A 189 12.27 2.14 -2.17
C CYS A 189 13.10 2.73 -1.03
N VAL A 190 12.61 3.84 -0.45
CA VAL A 190 13.13 4.44 0.78
C VAL A 190 12.31 3.89 1.95
N SER A 191 12.81 2.84 2.59
CA SER A 191 12.18 2.25 3.78
C SER A 191 12.30 3.17 4.99
N THR A 192 11.43 3.03 5.98
CA THR A 192 11.38 3.85 7.20
C THR A 192 11.27 5.36 6.93
N SER A 193 10.63 5.75 5.82
CA SER A 193 10.51 7.16 5.40
C SER A 193 9.77 8.03 6.41
N PHE A 194 8.87 7.45 7.19
CA PHE A 194 7.98 8.16 8.11
C PHE A 194 8.32 7.95 9.59
N GLY A 195 9.22 7.02 9.88
CA GLY A 195 9.64 6.69 11.23
C GLY A 195 10.39 5.37 11.30
N CYS A 196 11.23 5.20 12.32
CA CYS A 196 12.09 4.04 12.53
C CYS A 196 11.92 3.48 13.94
N PRO A 197 11.78 2.17 14.14
CA PRO A 197 11.61 1.57 15.45
C PRO A 197 12.88 1.69 16.33
N PHE A 198 14.04 1.96 15.72
CA PHE A 198 15.33 2.09 16.42
C PHE A 198 15.73 3.54 16.65
N GLU A 199 15.48 4.43 15.68
CA GLU A 199 15.87 5.85 15.73
C GLU A 199 14.70 6.78 16.10
N GLY A 200 13.46 6.25 16.14
CA GLY A 200 12.26 7.03 16.38
C GLY A 200 11.89 7.90 15.18
N SER A 201 11.84 9.20 15.34
CA SER A 201 11.53 10.15 14.27
C SER A 201 12.63 10.18 13.22
N VAL A 202 12.24 9.96 11.95
CA VAL A 202 13.13 10.14 10.80
C VAL A 202 12.85 11.51 10.19
N PRO A 203 13.86 12.38 10.06
CA PRO A 203 13.67 13.69 9.44
C PRO A 203 13.23 13.55 7.97
N GLU A 204 12.14 14.22 7.58
CA GLU A 204 11.56 14.13 6.23
C GLU A 204 12.57 14.46 5.13
N HIS A 205 13.43 15.47 5.35
CA HIS A 205 14.47 15.84 4.41
C HIS A 205 15.45 14.69 4.10
N ARG A 206 15.64 13.74 5.02
CA ARG A 206 16.51 12.57 4.81
C ARG A 206 15.92 11.62 3.77
N ALA A 207 14.60 11.32 3.86
CA ALA A 207 13.93 10.50 2.85
C ALA A 207 13.93 11.19 1.48
N MET A 208 13.70 12.52 1.44
CA MET A 208 13.78 13.31 0.21
C MET A 208 15.19 13.30 -0.40
N MET A 209 16.23 13.45 0.41
CA MET A 209 17.62 13.37 -0.05
C MET A 209 17.94 12.01 -0.70
N PHE A 210 17.44 10.89 -0.13
CA PHE A 210 17.64 9.58 -0.73
C PHE A 210 16.84 9.41 -2.03
N ALA A 211 15.64 9.96 -2.09
CA ALA A 211 14.86 10.01 -3.34
C ALA A 211 15.61 10.77 -4.45
N GLU A 212 16.19 11.94 -4.14
CA GLU A 212 17.05 12.69 -5.06
C GLU A 212 18.23 11.85 -5.52
N LYS A 213 18.94 11.17 -4.61
CA LYS A 213 20.06 10.29 -4.93
C LYS A 213 19.65 9.12 -5.82
N TYR A 214 18.46 8.56 -5.64
CA TYR A 214 17.95 7.52 -6.52
C TYR A 214 17.80 8.04 -7.96
N LEU A 215 17.18 9.20 -8.13
CA LEU A 215 17.02 9.81 -9.46
C LEU A 215 18.37 10.17 -10.10
N GLU A 216 19.34 10.68 -9.32
CA GLU A 216 20.71 10.93 -9.78
C GLU A 216 21.41 9.65 -10.27
N ILE A 217 21.19 8.51 -9.61
CA ILE A 217 21.73 7.20 -10.02
C ILE A 217 20.99 6.67 -11.27
N GLY A 218 19.77 7.14 -11.52
CA GLY A 218 18.99 6.79 -12.71
C GLY A 218 17.82 5.86 -12.47
N PHE A 219 17.25 5.83 -11.29
CA PHE A 219 15.96 5.15 -11.05
C PHE A 219 14.84 5.80 -11.84
N ASP A 220 13.83 5.01 -12.22
CA ASP A 220 12.67 5.44 -13.01
C ASP A 220 11.48 5.81 -12.11
N GLY A 221 11.41 5.28 -10.89
CA GLY A 221 10.37 5.55 -9.89
C GLY A 221 10.90 5.50 -8.46
N ILE A 222 10.10 6.02 -7.53
CA ILE A 222 10.43 6.09 -6.10
C ILE A 222 9.25 5.55 -5.28
N THR A 223 9.55 4.71 -4.29
CA THR A 223 8.60 4.31 -3.25
C THR A 223 9.01 4.90 -1.91
N PHE A 224 8.10 5.64 -1.24
CA PHE A 224 8.25 6.00 0.15
C PHE A 224 7.48 4.99 1.02
N ALA A 225 8.23 4.27 1.89
CA ALA A 225 7.65 3.18 2.65
C ALA A 225 7.57 3.48 4.16
N ASP A 226 6.39 3.26 4.72
CA ASP A 226 6.12 3.20 6.15
C ASP A 226 6.28 1.75 6.65
N THR A 227 7.51 1.26 6.60
CA THR A 227 7.88 -0.14 6.87
C THR A 227 7.40 -0.65 8.23
N THR A 228 7.15 0.22 9.18
CA THR A 228 6.82 -0.13 10.57
C THR A 228 5.49 0.44 11.04
N GLY A 229 4.72 1.05 10.15
CA GLY A 229 3.40 1.62 10.44
C GLY A 229 3.48 2.77 11.46
N MET A 230 4.41 3.70 11.27
CA MET A 230 4.62 4.87 12.14
C MET A 230 4.10 6.17 11.52
N ALA A 231 3.73 6.15 10.24
CA ALA A 231 3.16 7.29 9.53
C ALA A 231 1.80 7.71 10.09
N ASN A 232 1.49 9.00 9.96
CA ASN A 232 0.16 9.55 10.20
C ASN A 232 -0.28 10.44 9.02
N PRO A 233 -1.60 10.65 8.82
CA PRO A 233 -2.12 11.35 7.64
C PRO A 233 -1.56 12.75 7.44
N VAL A 234 -1.35 13.51 8.51
CA VAL A 234 -0.82 14.89 8.44
C VAL A 234 0.63 14.89 7.93
N GLN A 235 1.44 13.96 8.42
CA GLN A 235 2.82 13.79 7.97
C GLN A 235 2.87 13.35 6.50
N VAL A 236 2.03 12.38 6.11
CA VAL A 236 1.96 11.87 4.73
C VAL A 236 1.57 12.99 3.76
N GLU A 237 0.47 13.72 4.03
CA GLU A 237 -0.01 14.78 3.14
C GLU A 237 1.07 15.87 2.95
N ARG A 238 1.69 16.33 4.04
CA ARG A 238 2.75 17.34 3.99
C ARG A 238 3.96 16.84 3.20
N MET A 239 4.46 15.66 3.52
CA MET A 239 5.65 15.10 2.91
C MET A 239 5.44 14.79 1.43
N MET A 240 4.29 14.23 1.05
CA MET A 240 4.00 13.89 -0.35
C MET A 240 3.69 15.11 -1.20
N THR A 241 3.09 16.17 -0.64
CA THR A 241 2.95 17.46 -1.33
C THR A 241 4.32 18.04 -1.68
N ASP A 242 5.31 17.97 -0.77
CA ASP A 242 6.69 18.39 -1.05
C ASP A 242 7.35 17.48 -2.10
N ALA A 243 7.17 16.16 -2.01
CA ALA A 243 7.70 15.20 -2.97
C ALA A 243 7.18 15.46 -4.39
N LYS A 244 5.87 15.65 -4.57
CA LYS A 244 5.27 15.97 -5.88
C LYS A 244 5.79 17.27 -6.48
N ARG A 245 6.06 18.26 -5.62
CA ARG A 245 6.66 19.53 -6.06
C ARG A 245 8.11 19.37 -6.52
N ARG A 246 8.89 18.52 -5.84
CA ARG A 246 10.33 18.26 -6.17
C ARG A 246 10.49 17.33 -7.36
N PHE A 247 9.61 16.34 -7.49
CA PHE A 247 9.68 15.26 -8.47
C PHE A 247 8.40 15.18 -9.31
N PRO A 248 8.00 16.23 -10.06
CA PRO A 248 6.70 16.32 -10.72
C PRO A 248 6.46 15.23 -11.76
N ASP A 249 7.52 14.79 -12.45
CA ASP A 249 7.46 13.81 -13.54
C ASP A 249 7.82 12.38 -13.11
N THR A 250 8.14 12.19 -11.82
CA THR A 250 8.51 10.86 -11.29
C THR A 250 7.28 10.12 -10.79
N GLU A 251 7.17 8.84 -11.12
CA GLU A 251 6.21 7.96 -10.48
C GLU A 251 6.57 7.79 -9.00
N ILE A 252 5.66 8.19 -8.12
CA ILE A 252 5.80 8.03 -6.68
C ILE A 252 4.78 7.01 -6.21
N THR A 253 5.26 5.93 -5.58
CA THR A 253 4.45 4.91 -4.93
C THR A 253 4.50 5.08 -3.42
N LEU A 254 3.39 4.83 -2.73
CA LEU A 254 3.34 4.75 -1.28
C LEU A 254 3.12 3.32 -0.82
N HIS A 255 3.92 2.89 0.15
CA HIS A 255 3.84 1.58 0.76
C HIS A 255 3.58 1.73 2.26
N PHE A 256 2.41 1.29 2.71
CA PHE A 256 2.00 1.46 4.11
C PHE A 256 1.78 0.13 4.82
N HIS A 257 2.34 0.00 6.04
CA HIS A 257 1.94 -1.02 6.98
C HIS A 257 0.81 -0.52 7.88
N ASN A 258 -0.11 -1.43 8.21
CA ASN A 258 -1.31 -1.10 9.02
C ASN A 258 -1.11 -1.35 10.53
N THR A 259 0.13 -1.38 11.00
CA THR A 259 0.51 -1.74 12.38
C THR A 259 -0.27 -0.99 13.46
N ARG A 260 -0.63 0.27 13.20
CA ARG A 260 -1.40 1.11 14.14
C ARG A 260 -2.78 1.50 13.60
N GLY A 261 -3.28 0.78 12.59
CA GLY A 261 -4.60 1.02 12.03
C GLY A 261 -4.74 2.32 11.22
N MET A 262 -3.64 2.98 10.84
CA MET A 262 -3.67 4.24 10.09
C MET A 262 -3.44 4.08 8.60
N GLY A 263 -3.21 2.86 8.11
CA GLY A 263 -2.78 2.63 6.74
C GLY A 263 -3.73 3.22 5.69
N LEU A 264 -5.02 2.93 5.74
CA LEU A 264 -6.00 3.48 4.78
C LEU A 264 -6.21 4.99 4.94
N ALA A 265 -6.12 5.53 6.16
CA ALA A 265 -6.16 6.98 6.39
C ALA A 265 -4.93 7.66 5.74
N ASN A 266 -3.76 7.03 5.79
CA ASN A 266 -2.56 7.50 5.12
C ASN A 266 -2.70 7.46 3.59
N VAL A 267 -3.39 6.45 3.03
CA VAL A 267 -3.73 6.42 1.58
C VAL A 267 -4.55 7.65 1.20
N ILE A 268 -5.60 7.98 1.95
CA ILE A 268 -6.42 9.17 1.67
C ILE A 268 -5.57 10.45 1.69
N ALA A 269 -4.66 10.58 2.66
CA ALA A 269 -3.74 11.71 2.73
C ALA A 269 -2.80 11.77 1.52
N GLY A 270 -2.30 10.61 1.05
CA GLY A 270 -1.50 10.50 -0.16
C GLY A 270 -2.27 10.90 -1.43
N ILE A 271 -3.53 10.47 -1.57
CA ILE A 271 -4.41 10.85 -2.69
C ILE A 271 -4.62 12.38 -2.71
N ARG A 272 -4.85 13.02 -1.55
CA ARG A 272 -4.96 14.47 -1.44
C ARG A 272 -3.69 15.20 -1.86
N ALA A 273 -2.53 14.61 -1.59
CA ALA A 273 -1.24 15.13 -2.04
C ALA A 273 -0.94 14.83 -3.52
N GLY A 274 -1.86 14.17 -4.25
CA GLY A 274 -1.72 13.85 -5.67
C GLY A 274 -0.93 12.60 -5.99
N ILE A 275 -0.76 11.69 -5.02
CA ILE A 275 -0.14 10.37 -5.28
C ILE A 275 -1.19 9.42 -5.83
N THR A 276 -0.80 8.65 -6.85
CA THR A 276 -1.69 7.77 -7.61
C THR A 276 -1.29 6.30 -7.60
N SER A 277 -0.17 5.93 -6.96
CA SER A 277 0.31 4.53 -6.91
C SER A 277 0.49 4.08 -5.46
N TYR A 278 -0.08 2.91 -5.11
CA TYR A 278 -0.09 2.37 -3.75
C TYR A 278 0.19 0.88 -3.75
N ASP A 279 1.16 0.47 -2.91
CA ASP A 279 1.39 -0.93 -2.59
C ASP A 279 0.41 -1.37 -1.50
N SER A 280 -0.10 -2.56 -1.67
CA SER A 280 -0.98 -3.25 -0.73
C SER A 280 -0.70 -4.76 -0.79
N SER A 281 -1.27 -5.53 0.09
CA SER A 281 -1.07 -6.98 0.13
C SER A 281 -2.40 -7.70 0.23
N ILE A 282 -2.61 -8.70 -0.64
CA ILE A 282 -3.80 -9.54 -0.58
C ILE A 282 -4.00 -10.10 0.84
N ALA A 283 -5.22 -9.99 1.35
CA ALA A 283 -5.62 -10.38 2.70
C ALA A 283 -4.85 -9.66 3.84
N GLY A 284 -4.11 -8.57 3.52
CA GLY A 284 -3.28 -7.84 4.47
C GLY A 284 -2.05 -8.61 4.96
N LEU A 285 -1.54 -9.55 4.17
CA LEU A 285 -0.34 -10.34 4.49
C LEU A 285 0.89 -9.46 4.65
N GLY A 286 1.89 -10.01 5.31
CA GLY A 286 3.18 -9.39 5.53
C GLY A 286 3.35 -8.85 6.94
N GLY A 287 4.55 -8.43 7.24
CA GLY A 287 4.95 -7.83 8.51
C GLY A 287 6.42 -7.48 8.44
N CYS A 288 6.92 -6.78 9.43
CA CYS A 288 8.32 -6.47 9.51
C CYS A 288 8.96 -7.29 10.65
N PRO A 289 9.90 -8.20 10.37
CA PRO A 289 10.56 -8.99 11.41
C PRO A 289 11.37 -8.11 12.38
N PHE A 290 11.67 -6.87 11.98
CA PHE A 290 12.40 -5.89 12.78
C PHE A 290 11.48 -4.91 13.55
N ALA A 291 10.14 -5.06 13.44
CA ALA A 291 9.18 -4.27 14.19
C ALA A 291 8.28 -5.20 15.02
N PRO A 292 8.58 -5.42 16.31
CA PRO A 292 7.74 -6.22 17.19
C PRO A 292 6.30 -5.74 17.21
N GLY A 293 5.32 -6.64 16.99
CA GLY A 293 3.91 -6.31 16.92
C GLY A 293 3.45 -5.67 15.58
N ALA A 294 4.32 -5.60 14.57
CA ALA A 294 3.93 -5.14 13.25
C ALA A 294 2.90 -6.12 12.65
N THR A 295 1.67 -5.64 12.46
CA THR A 295 0.68 -6.28 11.59
C THR A 295 1.05 -5.99 10.14
N GLY A 296 0.50 -6.77 9.19
CA GLY A 296 0.88 -6.70 7.77
C GLY A 296 0.69 -5.34 7.09
N ASN A 297 0.87 -5.39 5.79
CA ASN A 297 0.57 -4.28 4.88
C ASN A 297 -0.89 -3.84 4.98
N ILE A 298 -1.24 -2.69 4.41
CA ILE A 298 -2.64 -2.41 4.09
C ILE A 298 -3.17 -3.52 3.18
N CYS A 299 -4.42 -3.89 3.41
CA CYS A 299 -5.05 -4.99 2.70
C CYS A 299 -5.52 -4.54 1.32
N THR A 300 -5.24 -5.31 0.27
CA THR A 300 -5.58 -4.93 -1.11
C THR A 300 -7.08 -4.82 -1.32
N GLU A 301 -7.85 -5.81 -0.87
CA GLU A 301 -9.31 -5.79 -1.01
C GLU A 301 -9.97 -4.71 -0.14
N ASP A 302 -9.41 -4.39 1.04
CA ASP A 302 -9.91 -3.31 1.88
C ASP A 302 -9.64 -1.93 1.23
N LEU A 303 -8.47 -1.77 0.60
CA LEU A 303 -8.11 -0.58 -0.17
C LEU A 303 -9.04 -0.41 -1.37
N VAL A 304 -9.23 -1.46 -2.18
CA VAL A 304 -10.08 -1.40 -3.38
C VAL A 304 -11.53 -1.09 -3.00
N ASN A 305 -12.08 -1.75 -1.97
CA ASN A 305 -13.43 -1.45 -1.49
C ASN A 305 -13.58 0.00 -1.01
N MET A 306 -12.58 0.54 -0.30
CA MET A 306 -12.56 1.95 0.10
C MET A 306 -12.57 2.89 -1.11
N LEU A 307 -11.77 2.62 -2.15
CA LEU A 307 -11.73 3.41 -3.37
C LEU A 307 -13.06 3.36 -4.12
N ASP A 308 -13.67 2.18 -4.26
CA ASP A 308 -14.97 1.99 -4.90
C ASP A 308 -16.08 2.78 -4.16
N ASP A 309 -16.14 2.67 -2.81
CA ASP A 309 -17.10 3.42 -1.98
C ASP A 309 -16.91 4.94 -2.07
N MET A 310 -15.68 5.40 -2.33
CA MET A 310 -15.36 6.81 -2.55
C MET A 310 -15.62 7.27 -3.99
N GLY A 311 -15.96 6.37 -4.91
CA GLY A 311 -16.11 6.66 -6.34
C GLY A 311 -14.78 6.98 -7.04
N VAL A 312 -13.67 6.48 -6.53
CA VAL A 312 -12.32 6.65 -7.09
C VAL A 312 -11.97 5.43 -7.94
N GLU A 313 -11.63 5.66 -9.20
CA GLU A 313 -11.33 4.59 -10.15
C GLU A 313 -9.99 3.91 -9.81
N SER A 314 -10.01 2.59 -9.55
CA SER A 314 -8.80 1.75 -9.45
C SER A 314 -8.60 0.87 -10.67
N GLY A 315 -9.67 0.51 -11.36
CA GLY A 315 -9.68 -0.47 -12.45
C GLY A 315 -9.60 -1.91 -11.96
N VAL A 316 -9.66 -2.14 -10.64
CA VAL A 316 -9.60 -3.48 -10.04
C VAL A 316 -11.01 -4.07 -9.87
N ASP A 317 -11.20 -5.30 -10.32
CA ASP A 317 -12.43 -6.07 -10.11
C ASP A 317 -12.44 -6.63 -8.67
N ILE A 318 -13.17 -5.98 -7.78
CA ILE A 318 -13.25 -6.34 -6.36
C ILE A 318 -13.82 -7.77 -6.14
N ASP A 319 -14.75 -8.23 -6.98
CA ASP A 319 -15.34 -9.55 -6.82
C ASP A 319 -14.34 -10.66 -7.15
N ARG A 320 -13.55 -10.48 -8.21
CA ARG A 320 -12.43 -11.37 -8.53
C ARG A 320 -11.36 -11.34 -7.45
N LEU A 321 -11.04 -10.16 -6.93
CA LEU A 321 -10.05 -9.99 -5.87
C LEU A 321 -10.48 -10.71 -4.59
N LEU A 322 -11.75 -10.57 -4.17
CA LEU A 322 -12.31 -11.27 -3.02
C LEU A 322 -12.29 -12.79 -3.20
N ALA A 323 -12.58 -13.29 -4.42
CA ALA A 323 -12.50 -14.71 -4.71
C ALA A 323 -11.07 -15.29 -4.58
N VAL A 324 -10.05 -14.43 -4.68
CA VAL A 324 -8.65 -14.79 -4.37
C VAL A 324 -8.39 -14.68 -2.88
N ALA A 325 -8.77 -13.57 -2.24
CA ALA A 325 -8.48 -13.27 -0.84
C ALA A 325 -8.99 -14.35 0.13
N VAL A 326 -10.20 -14.86 -0.09
CA VAL A 326 -10.81 -15.90 0.78
C VAL A 326 -10.02 -17.23 0.81
N LYS A 327 -9.09 -17.44 -0.12
CA LYS A 327 -8.25 -18.65 -0.17
C LYS A 327 -6.97 -18.51 0.66
N ILE A 328 -6.57 -17.28 0.97
CA ILE A 328 -5.30 -16.99 1.62
C ILE A 328 -5.14 -17.66 3.00
N PRO A 329 -6.15 -17.63 3.90
CA PRO A 329 -6.02 -18.31 5.21
C PRO A 329 -5.66 -19.79 5.08
N ALA A 330 -6.24 -20.51 4.12
CA ALA A 330 -5.92 -21.92 3.87
C ALA A 330 -4.50 -22.11 3.32
N ILE A 331 -4.02 -21.17 2.50
CA ILE A 331 -2.67 -21.21 1.93
C ILE A 331 -1.63 -21.02 3.04
N VAL A 332 -1.76 -19.98 3.86
CA VAL A 332 -0.78 -19.65 4.90
C VAL A 332 -0.98 -20.49 6.17
N GLY A 333 -2.19 -20.99 6.44
CA GLY A 333 -2.54 -21.85 7.56
C GLY A 333 -2.86 -21.12 8.86
N HIS A 334 -3.20 -19.82 8.76
CA HIS A 334 -3.62 -18.99 9.90
C HIS A 334 -4.60 -17.90 9.45
N GLU A 335 -5.26 -17.24 10.43
CA GLU A 335 -6.11 -16.07 10.19
C GLU A 335 -5.30 -14.89 9.66
N VAL A 336 -5.93 -14.10 8.79
CA VAL A 336 -5.35 -12.94 8.13
C VAL A 336 -6.12 -11.66 8.49
N PRO A 337 -5.48 -10.47 8.42
CA PRO A 337 -6.09 -9.24 8.89
C PRO A 337 -7.18 -8.66 7.97
N GLY A 338 -7.28 -9.05 6.68
CA GLY A 338 -8.26 -8.53 5.73
C GLY A 338 -9.68 -8.46 6.30
N GLN A 339 -10.36 -7.33 6.13
CA GLN A 339 -11.68 -7.05 6.69
C GLN A 339 -12.79 -7.37 5.70
N VAL A 340 -12.71 -6.83 4.48
CA VAL A 340 -13.76 -6.94 3.45
C VAL A 340 -13.95 -8.39 2.99
N MET A 341 -12.91 -9.20 2.95
CA MET A 341 -13.02 -10.63 2.67
C MET A 341 -13.88 -11.40 3.69
N LYS A 342 -14.01 -10.87 4.93
CA LYS A 342 -14.81 -11.47 6.02
C LYS A 342 -16.21 -10.89 6.09
N ALA A 343 -16.33 -9.55 5.95
CA ALA A 343 -17.59 -8.83 6.10
C ALA A 343 -18.40 -8.75 4.79
N GLY A 344 -17.76 -8.91 3.64
CA GLY A 344 -18.31 -8.57 2.33
C GLY A 344 -18.20 -7.09 2.00
N LYS A 345 -18.54 -6.72 0.76
CA LYS A 345 -18.57 -5.33 0.29
C LYS A 345 -19.64 -4.52 1.04
N THR A 346 -19.47 -3.19 1.11
CA THR A 346 -20.39 -2.29 1.82
C THR A 346 -21.88 -2.48 1.45
N MET A 347 -22.16 -2.77 0.17
CA MET A 347 -23.54 -2.99 -0.31
C MET A 347 -23.94 -4.47 -0.35
N HIS A 348 -23.19 -5.36 0.30
CA HIS A 348 -23.59 -6.75 0.44
C HIS A 348 -24.68 -6.89 1.50
N LEU A 349 -25.95 -7.00 1.03
CA LEU A 349 -27.12 -7.07 1.92
C LEU A 349 -27.33 -8.51 2.42
N HIS A 350 -27.54 -8.64 3.72
CA HIS A 350 -27.92 -9.91 4.34
C HIS A 350 -29.44 -10.05 4.45
N PRO A 351 -29.98 -11.28 4.45
CA PRO A 351 -31.43 -11.50 4.69
C PRO A 351 -31.87 -10.95 6.05
N ILE A 352 -32.99 -10.27 6.07
CA ILE A 352 -33.55 -9.73 7.32
C ILE A 352 -33.92 -10.92 8.24
N PRO A 353 -33.49 -10.93 9.51
CA PRO A 353 -33.82 -11.99 10.44
C PRO A 353 -35.33 -12.13 10.63
N LYS A 354 -35.90 -13.32 10.42
CA LYS A 354 -37.35 -13.58 10.51
C LYS A 354 -37.97 -13.13 11.85
N LYS A 355 -37.23 -13.23 12.95
CA LYS A 355 -37.66 -12.81 14.30
C LYS A 355 -37.97 -11.31 14.45
N LEU A 356 -37.54 -10.45 13.51
CA LEU A 356 -37.86 -9.01 13.57
C LEU A 356 -39.33 -8.70 13.21
N TYR A 357 -40.04 -9.63 12.60
CA TYR A 357 -41.44 -9.47 12.19
C TYR A 357 -42.41 -10.33 12.99
N GLU A 358 -41.94 -11.09 14.00
CA GLU A 358 -42.73 -11.96 14.85
C GLU A 358 -43.06 -11.32 16.21
N ALA A 359 -42.93 -9.97 16.35
CA ALA A 359 -43.28 -9.23 17.58
C ALA A 359 -44.66 -8.60 17.52
#